data_8cb0c5b258685dd7a2a55e87e35bb4dc
#
_entry.id   8cb0c5b258685dd7a2a55e87e35bb4dc
#
_cell.length_a   1.000
_cell.length_b   1.000
_cell.length_c   1.000
_cell.angle_alpha   90.00
_cell.angle_beta   90.00
_cell.angle_gamma   90.00
#
_symmetry.space_group_name_H-M   'P 1'
#
loop_
_entity.id
_entity.type
_entity.pdbx_description
1 polymer ?
#
loop_
_entity_poly.entity_id
_entity_poly.type
_entity_poly.pdbx_seq_one_letter_code
_entity_poly.pdbx_strand_id
1 'polypeptide(L)'
;MEEFKKASATPLSRRTVLGAGLFGAAMIASPFVRRASADENVLYVNTWGGDWEASVKKFLFDPFTADTGIEIRTVSPISFAKLAAQKTTGVYEFDVTTLGVADVARANAAGLLADFEGYVDEAKLWKGAVYQNGLSTHGFATQLAYIKTKYPDGLNSWADFFNVEKFPGNRSLQRHAARVLAIALLADGVPADQLFPYDLDRAFASLDKIKPDVRVWWTAGPQARQILTDGEVDMAGLWDSDAAGAKKASAEPIEIVWDQAIVDQACWIVAKDSPRAENGFKLVNHIGQNAEGLAKFCIADQNGPMNPKSFDFIPEDVAKTMPTYPDHLARAVMLDGGKLTPQLEELTSRFESWVGL
;
A
#
# COMPACT_ATOMS: atom_id res chain seq x y z
N MET A 1 60.00 -16.42 40.62
CA MET A 1 60.93 -17.43 40.12
C MET A 1 60.19 -18.75 40.07
N GLU A 2 59.59 -19.03 38.93
CA GLU A 2 59.08 -20.38 38.60
C GLU A 2 59.20 -20.56 37.10
N GLU A 3 59.87 -21.67 36.73
CA GLU A 3 60.33 -21.98 35.38
C GLU A 3 59.22 -22.48 34.50
N PHE A 4 59.04 -21.92 33.31
CA PHE A 4 58.23 -22.48 32.23
C PHE A 4 59.00 -23.58 31.51
N LYS A 5 58.61 -24.85 31.72
CA LYS A 5 59.07 -25.98 30.91
C LYS A 5 58.46 -25.92 29.50
N LYS A 6 59.35 -25.78 28.51
CA LYS A 6 59.04 -25.98 27.08
C LYS A 6 58.80 -27.46 26.79
N ALA A 7 57.62 -27.80 26.28
CA ALA A 7 57.32 -29.07 25.67
C ALA A 7 57.83 -29.10 24.22
N SER A 8 58.71 -30.00 23.87
CA SER A 8 59.26 -30.16 22.54
C SER A 8 58.26 -30.96 21.65
N ALA A 9 57.89 -30.37 20.53
CA ALA A 9 57.11 -31.03 19.48
C ALA A 9 58.05 -31.82 18.55
N THR A 10 57.82 -33.12 18.43
CA THR A 10 58.53 -34.01 17.51
C THR A 10 57.88 -33.90 16.12
N PRO A 11 58.66 -33.72 15.04
CA PRO A 11 58.07 -33.62 13.68
C PRO A 11 57.67 -34.99 13.14
N LEU A 12 56.44 -35.16 12.73
CA LEU A 12 55.91 -36.34 12.03
C LEU A 12 56.50 -36.43 10.62
N SER A 13 57.06 -37.56 10.30
CA SER A 13 57.70 -37.90 9.03
C SER A 13 56.67 -38.03 7.90
N ARG A 14 57.05 -37.53 6.69
CA ARG A 14 56.21 -37.54 5.46
C ARG A 14 55.89 -38.95 4.90
N ARG A 15 56.31 -40.02 5.55
CA ARG A 15 56.08 -41.41 5.08
C ARG A 15 54.89 -42.10 5.74
N THR A 16 54.22 -41.52 6.71
CA THR A 16 53.07 -42.15 7.40
C THR A 16 51.70 -41.73 6.85
N VAL A 17 51.65 -40.91 5.78
CA VAL A 17 50.40 -40.39 5.21
C VAL A 17 49.95 -41.15 3.95
N LEU A 18 50.66 -42.16 3.50
CA LEU A 18 50.37 -42.86 2.24
C LEU A 18 49.79 -44.29 2.43
N GLY A 19 49.19 -44.58 3.57
CA GLY A 19 48.69 -45.94 3.86
C GLY A 19 47.21 -46.06 4.30
N ALA A 20 46.43 -45.03 4.24
CA ALA A 20 45.01 -45.07 4.68
C ALA A 20 44.07 -44.33 3.70
N GLY A 21 44.11 -44.73 2.46
CA GLY A 21 43.25 -44.11 1.45
C GLY A 21 42.73 -45.17 0.48
N LEU A 22 41.68 -45.90 0.83
CA LEU A 22 40.82 -46.64 -0.10
C LEU A 22 39.76 -47.38 0.74
N PHE A 23 38.77 -46.70 1.20
CA PHE A 23 37.39 -47.15 1.47
C PHE A 23 36.62 -45.98 2.16
N GLY A 24 36.46 -44.89 1.43
CA GLY A 24 35.55 -43.82 1.79
C GLY A 24 34.49 -43.72 0.70
N ALA A 25 33.34 -44.33 0.92
CA ALA A 25 32.19 -44.19 0.07
C ALA A 25 31.95 -42.71 -0.20
N ALA A 26 31.89 -42.32 -1.47
CA ALA A 26 31.41 -41.04 -1.93
C ALA A 26 29.94 -40.90 -1.48
N MET A 27 29.70 -40.34 -0.30
CA MET A 27 28.43 -39.69 -0.02
C MET A 27 28.42 -38.46 -0.91
N ILE A 28 27.77 -38.59 -2.06
CA ILE A 28 27.26 -37.48 -2.83
C ILE A 28 26.34 -36.76 -1.84
N ALA A 29 26.81 -35.64 -1.28
CA ALA A 29 25.99 -34.69 -0.60
C ALA A 29 25.03 -34.16 -1.68
N SER A 30 23.91 -34.86 -1.88
CA SER A 30 22.77 -34.26 -2.53
C SER A 30 22.50 -32.98 -1.76
N PRO A 31 22.42 -31.81 -2.40
CA PRO A 31 21.89 -30.65 -1.73
C PRO A 31 20.49 -31.08 -1.28
N PHE A 32 20.30 -31.22 0.02
CA PHE A 32 18.98 -31.29 0.62
C PHE A 32 18.35 -29.94 0.32
N VAL A 33 17.81 -29.80 -0.88
CA VAL A 33 16.70 -28.89 -1.10
C VAL A 33 15.59 -29.47 -0.25
N ARG A 34 15.52 -29.06 1.01
CA ARG A 34 14.28 -29.13 1.75
C ARG A 34 13.27 -28.38 0.87
N ARG A 35 12.48 -29.12 0.07
CA ARG A 35 11.15 -28.67 -0.22
C ARG A 35 10.58 -28.36 1.16
N ALA A 36 10.42 -27.08 1.46
CA ALA A 36 9.66 -26.66 2.62
C ALA A 36 8.34 -27.42 2.48
N SER A 37 8.13 -28.44 3.31
CA SER A 37 6.80 -28.97 3.53
C SER A 37 6.03 -27.73 3.95
N ALA A 38 5.11 -27.27 3.09
CA ALA A 38 4.24 -26.18 3.45
C ALA A 38 3.61 -26.62 4.77
N ASP A 39 3.90 -25.86 5.83
CA ASP A 39 3.27 -26.12 7.12
C ASP A 39 1.79 -25.84 6.85
N GLU A 40 0.98 -26.89 6.77
CA GLU A 40 -0.39 -26.81 6.24
C GLU A 40 -1.25 -25.83 7.03
N ASN A 41 -0.79 -25.43 8.22
CA ASN A 41 -1.48 -24.56 9.14
C ASN A 41 -0.83 -23.17 9.32
N VAL A 42 0.03 -22.75 8.40
CA VAL A 42 0.67 -21.43 8.45
C VAL A 42 0.45 -20.68 7.15
N LEU A 43 0.25 -19.35 7.26
CA LEU A 43 0.16 -18.41 6.12
C LEU A 43 1.03 -17.19 6.41
N TYR A 44 1.87 -16.81 5.47
CA TYR A 44 2.69 -15.61 5.57
C TYR A 44 2.01 -14.46 4.84
N VAL A 45 1.79 -13.34 5.55
CA VAL A 45 1.09 -12.17 5.02
C VAL A 45 2.00 -10.95 5.09
N ASN A 46 2.20 -10.30 3.94
CA ASN A 46 2.98 -9.07 3.87
C ASN A 46 2.10 -7.86 4.21
N THR A 47 2.58 -7.04 5.14
CA THR A 47 1.84 -5.94 5.78
C THR A 47 2.65 -4.65 5.79
N TRP A 48 1.99 -3.53 6.11
CA TRP A 48 2.68 -2.24 6.29
C TRP A 48 3.46 -2.14 7.62
N GLY A 49 3.16 -3.02 8.59
CA GLY A 49 3.71 -2.93 9.94
C GLY A 49 2.98 -1.91 10.81
N GLY A 50 3.52 -1.68 12.04
CA GLY A 50 3.02 -0.66 12.95
C GLY A 50 1.55 -0.81 13.36
N ASP A 51 0.86 0.32 13.56
CA ASP A 51 -0.54 0.37 14.00
C ASP A 51 -1.50 -0.24 12.98
N TRP A 52 -1.20 -0.08 11.68
CA TRP A 52 -1.97 -0.71 10.61
C TRP A 52 -1.96 -2.25 10.74
N GLU A 53 -0.78 -2.84 10.96
CA GLU A 53 -0.66 -4.29 11.17
C GLU A 53 -1.38 -4.73 12.44
N ALA A 54 -1.26 -3.97 13.52
CA ALA A 54 -1.96 -4.29 14.78
C ALA A 54 -3.49 -4.30 14.57
N SER A 55 -4.02 -3.35 13.81
CA SER A 55 -5.45 -3.26 13.50
C SER A 55 -5.92 -4.41 12.60
N VAL A 56 -5.19 -4.70 11.52
CA VAL A 56 -5.55 -5.78 10.60
C VAL A 56 -5.46 -7.15 11.27
N LYS A 57 -4.46 -7.36 12.13
CA LYS A 57 -4.35 -8.59 12.93
C LYS A 57 -5.57 -8.77 13.82
N LYS A 58 -5.87 -7.77 14.61
CA LYS A 58 -6.97 -7.82 15.59
C LYS A 58 -8.34 -8.07 14.96
N PHE A 59 -8.63 -7.44 13.82
CA PHE A 59 -9.99 -7.42 13.28
C PHE A 59 -10.20 -8.35 12.09
N LEU A 60 -9.14 -8.76 11.39
CA LEU A 60 -9.24 -9.60 10.20
C LEU A 60 -8.48 -10.93 10.36
N PHE A 61 -7.26 -10.94 10.92
CA PHE A 61 -6.44 -12.15 10.97
C PHE A 61 -6.74 -13.04 12.18
N ASP A 62 -6.90 -12.46 13.37
CA ASP A 62 -7.22 -13.25 14.58
C ASP A 62 -8.57 -13.97 14.45
N PRO A 63 -9.65 -13.35 13.94
CA PRO A 63 -10.89 -14.07 13.63
C PRO A 63 -10.68 -15.20 12.62
N PHE A 64 -9.93 -14.98 11.55
CA PHE A 64 -9.60 -16.03 10.58
C PHE A 64 -8.85 -17.20 11.22
N THR A 65 -7.85 -16.90 12.05
CA THR A 65 -7.10 -17.94 12.77
C THR A 65 -7.99 -18.71 13.74
N ALA A 66 -8.89 -18.02 14.43
CA ALA A 66 -9.84 -18.67 15.35
C ALA A 66 -10.80 -19.62 14.62
N ASP A 67 -11.25 -19.25 13.42
CA ASP A 67 -12.22 -20.02 12.63
C ASP A 67 -11.58 -21.20 11.88
N THR A 68 -10.31 -21.07 11.48
CA THR A 68 -9.66 -22.03 10.58
C THR A 68 -8.53 -22.83 11.20
N GLY A 69 -7.96 -22.36 12.32
CA GLY A 69 -6.73 -22.90 12.92
C GLY A 69 -5.46 -22.57 12.14
N ILE A 70 -5.53 -21.76 11.07
CA ILE A 70 -4.37 -21.34 10.28
C ILE A 70 -3.68 -20.17 10.98
N GLU A 71 -2.44 -20.36 11.39
CA GLU A 71 -1.60 -19.31 11.98
C GLU A 71 -1.16 -18.30 10.92
N ILE A 72 -1.39 -17.01 11.16
CA ILE A 72 -0.85 -15.94 10.29
C ILE A 72 0.44 -15.39 10.88
N ARG A 73 1.49 -15.39 10.05
CA ARG A 73 2.77 -14.74 10.32
C ARG A 73 2.96 -13.56 9.39
N THR A 74 3.26 -12.41 9.95
CA THR A 74 3.40 -11.17 9.18
C THR A 74 4.84 -10.89 8.80
N VAL A 75 5.02 -10.29 7.62
CA VAL A 75 6.28 -9.79 7.08
C VAL A 75 6.07 -8.34 6.66
N SER A 76 6.95 -7.43 7.05
CA SER A 76 6.85 -6.01 6.68
C SER A 76 8.20 -5.43 6.23
N PRO A 77 8.23 -4.34 5.50
CA PRO A 77 7.09 -3.64 4.89
C PRO A 77 6.59 -4.30 3.60
N ILE A 78 5.45 -3.81 3.08
CA ILE A 78 4.95 -4.18 1.74
C ILE A 78 5.97 -3.78 0.68
N SER A 79 6.19 -4.68 -0.28
CA SER A 79 7.18 -4.46 -1.34
C SER A 79 6.80 -5.17 -2.64
N PHE A 80 6.49 -4.37 -3.66
CA PHE A 80 6.28 -4.89 -5.02
C PHE A 80 7.52 -5.62 -5.56
N ALA A 81 8.71 -5.11 -5.26
CA ALA A 81 9.97 -5.74 -5.71
C ALA A 81 10.14 -7.15 -5.13
N LYS A 82 9.77 -7.36 -3.85
CA LYS A 82 9.77 -8.69 -3.23
C LYS A 82 8.77 -9.63 -3.90
N LEU A 83 7.54 -9.15 -4.18
CA LEU A 83 6.54 -9.93 -4.91
C LEU A 83 7.06 -10.41 -6.27
N ALA A 84 7.70 -9.52 -7.03
CA ALA A 84 8.30 -9.87 -8.32
C ALA A 84 9.49 -10.85 -8.18
N ALA A 85 10.34 -10.65 -7.17
CA ALA A 85 11.48 -11.51 -6.90
C ALA A 85 11.06 -12.94 -6.53
N GLN A 86 10.00 -13.13 -5.75
CA GLN A 86 9.45 -14.43 -5.38
C GLN A 86 9.09 -15.28 -6.61
N LYS A 87 8.42 -14.66 -7.59
CA LYS A 87 8.07 -15.33 -8.84
C LYS A 87 9.29 -15.79 -9.61
N THR A 88 10.36 -14.98 -9.63
CA THR A 88 11.59 -15.31 -10.38
C THR A 88 12.45 -16.35 -9.68
N THR A 89 12.54 -16.31 -8.36
CA THR A 89 13.41 -17.17 -7.56
C THR A 89 12.74 -18.46 -7.11
N GLY A 90 11.40 -18.49 -7.05
CA GLY A 90 10.63 -19.59 -6.44
C GLY A 90 10.76 -19.66 -4.91
N VAL A 91 11.34 -18.60 -4.28
CA VAL A 91 11.45 -18.49 -2.82
C VAL A 91 10.42 -17.48 -2.33
N TYR A 92 9.48 -17.95 -1.53
CA TYR A 92 8.35 -17.16 -1.05
C TYR A 92 8.56 -16.72 0.40
N GLU A 93 8.75 -15.39 0.62
CA GLU A 93 8.77 -14.78 1.94
C GLU A 93 7.34 -14.59 2.48
N PHE A 94 6.37 -14.38 1.56
CA PHE A 94 4.96 -14.23 1.89
C PHE A 94 4.07 -14.81 0.78
N ASP A 95 2.84 -15.12 1.13
CA ASP A 95 1.84 -15.74 0.26
C ASP A 95 0.76 -14.75 -0.17
N VAL A 96 0.42 -13.82 0.73
CA VAL A 96 -0.60 -12.80 0.56
C VAL A 96 0.00 -11.43 0.85
N THR A 97 -0.41 -10.43 0.09
CA THR A 97 -0.09 -9.02 0.34
C THR A 97 -1.24 -8.11 -0.05
N THR A 98 -1.18 -6.84 0.30
CA THR A 98 -2.14 -5.82 -0.15
C THR A 98 -1.43 -4.83 -1.07
N LEU A 99 -2.12 -4.41 -2.13
CA LEU A 99 -1.62 -3.48 -3.14
C LEU A 99 -2.70 -2.46 -3.50
N GLY A 100 -2.31 -1.24 -3.88
CA GLY A 100 -3.21 -0.29 -4.53
C GLY A 100 -3.57 -0.75 -5.96
N VAL A 101 -4.66 -0.23 -6.54
CA VAL A 101 -5.19 -0.70 -7.83
C VAL A 101 -4.20 -0.60 -8.99
N ALA A 102 -3.33 0.41 -9.02
CA ALA A 102 -2.31 0.54 -10.05
C ALA A 102 -1.27 -0.59 -9.98
N ASP A 103 -0.83 -0.95 -8.76
CA ASP A 103 0.10 -2.05 -8.55
C ASP A 103 -0.56 -3.42 -8.73
N VAL A 104 -1.86 -3.58 -8.41
CA VAL A 104 -2.63 -4.79 -8.75
C VAL A 104 -2.65 -4.99 -10.26
N ALA A 105 -3.01 -3.98 -11.02
CA ALA A 105 -3.05 -4.07 -12.47
C ALA A 105 -1.66 -4.37 -13.08
N ARG A 106 -0.63 -3.71 -12.57
CA ARG A 106 0.78 -3.96 -12.94
C ARG A 106 1.22 -5.38 -12.60
N ALA A 107 0.92 -5.86 -11.38
CA ALA A 107 1.26 -7.21 -10.94
C ALA A 107 0.52 -8.28 -11.74
N ASN A 108 -0.76 -8.03 -12.05
CA ASN A 108 -1.57 -8.92 -12.88
C ASN A 108 -1.00 -9.02 -14.31
N ALA A 109 -0.68 -7.90 -14.94
CA ALA A 109 -0.05 -7.86 -16.26
C ALA A 109 1.31 -8.56 -16.29
N ALA A 110 2.07 -8.51 -15.19
CA ALA A 110 3.35 -9.20 -15.03
C ALA A 110 3.21 -10.69 -14.64
N GLY A 111 1.99 -11.21 -14.47
CA GLY A 111 1.74 -12.61 -14.09
C GLY A 111 2.20 -12.96 -12.68
N LEU A 112 2.16 -11.99 -11.75
CA LEU A 112 2.61 -12.15 -10.36
C LEU A 112 1.49 -12.58 -9.41
N LEU A 113 0.22 -12.51 -9.86
CA LEU A 113 -0.96 -12.80 -9.06
C LEU A 113 -1.52 -14.18 -9.37
N ALA A 114 -1.96 -14.89 -8.34
CA ALA A 114 -2.75 -16.09 -8.50
C ALA A 114 -4.16 -15.72 -8.99
N ASP A 115 -4.72 -16.57 -9.85
CA ASP A 115 -6.05 -16.36 -10.39
C ASP A 115 -7.11 -16.57 -9.30
N PHE A 116 -8.10 -15.67 -9.24
CA PHE A 116 -9.22 -15.75 -8.30
C PHE A 116 -10.34 -16.66 -8.81
N GLU A 117 -10.37 -16.96 -10.11
CA GLU A 117 -11.40 -17.82 -10.70
C GLU A 117 -11.40 -19.21 -10.07
N GLY A 118 -12.54 -19.64 -9.57
CA GLY A 118 -12.73 -20.93 -8.92
C GLY A 118 -12.25 -21.00 -7.45
N TYR A 119 -11.59 -19.96 -6.94
CA TYR A 119 -11.09 -19.90 -5.55
C TYR A 119 -11.79 -18.85 -4.70
N VAL A 120 -12.24 -17.75 -5.29
CA VAL A 120 -12.96 -16.69 -4.60
C VAL A 120 -14.43 -16.75 -4.94
N ASP A 121 -15.29 -16.84 -3.91
CA ASP A 121 -16.74 -16.93 -4.05
C ASP A 121 -17.35 -15.53 -4.22
N GLU A 122 -17.27 -15.00 -5.43
CA GLU A 122 -17.78 -13.67 -5.76
C GLU A 122 -19.27 -13.50 -5.49
N ALA A 123 -20.05 -14.59 -5.50
CA ALA A 123 -21.48 -14.54 -5.20
C ALA A 123 -21.78 -14.15 -3.75
N LYS A 124 -20.83 -14.32 -2.85
CA LYS A 124 -20.91 -13.92 -1.43
C LYS A 124 -20.36 -12.52 -1.16
N LEU A 125 -19.78 -11.89 -2.17
CA LEU A 125 -19.15 -10.57 -2.06
C LEU A 125 -20.10 -9.48 -2.60
N TRP A 126 -19.74 -8.23 -2.40
CA TRP A 126 -20.44 -7.09 -2.98
C TRP A 126 -20.01 -6.87 -4.43
N LYS A 127 -20.85 -6.22 -5.20
CA LYS A 127 -20.55 -5.88 -6.59
C LYS A 127 -19.31 -4.98 -6.66
N GLY A 128 -18.30 -5.41 -7.43
CA GLY A 128 -17.03 -4.70 -7.58
C GLY A 128 -16.01 -4.98 -6.46
N ALA A 129 -16.26 -6.01 -5.64
CA ALA A 129 -15.30 -6.46 -4.63
C ALA A 129 -13.99 -6.96 -5.25
N VAL A 130 -14.08 -7.63 -6.38
CA VAL A 130 -12.93 -8.18 -7.09
C VAL A 130 -12.48 -7.17 -8.16
N TYR A 131 -11.24 -6.74 -8.06
CA TYR A 131 -10.55 -5.93 -9.06
C TYR A 131 -9.41 -6.76 -9.64
N GLN A 132 -9.60 -7.25 -10.87
CA GLN A 132 -8.70 -8.23 -11.49
C GLN A 132 -8.51 -9.46 -10.54
N ASN A 133 -7.30 -9.77 -10.12
CA ASN A 133 -7.00 -10.83 -9.15
C ASN A 133 -6.70 -10.25 -7.75
N GLY A 134 -7.52 -9.33 -7.30
CA GLY A 134 -7.41 -8.70 -5.97
C GLY A 134 -8.77 -8.41 -5.35
N LEU A 135 -8.91 -8.65 -4.05
CA LEU A 135 -10.09 -8.30 -3.26
C LEU A 135 -9.96 -6.89 -2.71
N SER A 136 -10.74 -5.96 -3.21
CA SER A 136 -10.81 -4.58 -2.73
C SER A 136 -11.54 -4.52 -1.39
N THR A 137 -10.85 -4.14 -0.31
CA THR A 137 -11.43 -4.18 1.04
C THR A 137 -11.64 -2.81 1.66
N HIS A 138 -10.73 -1.88 1.42
CA HIS A 138 -10.83 -0.53 1.94
C HIS A 138 -10.31 0.48 0.92
N GLY A 139 -10.86 1.67 0.98
CA GLY A 139 -10.45 2.82 0.19
C GLY A 139 -9.78 3.85 1.07
N PHE A 140 -8.81 4.54 0.52
CA PHE A 140 -8.17 5.69 1.11
C PHE A 140 -8.10 6.82 0.08
N ALA A 141 -8.09 8.06 0.54
CA ALA A 141 -8.17 9.22 -0.34
C ALA A 141 -6.97 10.14 -0.20
N THR A 142 -6.62 10.81 -1.30
CA THR A 142 -5.84 12.05 -1.25
C THR A 142 -6.82 13.22 -1.35
N GLN A 143 -6.84 14.05 -0.32
CA GLN A 143 -7.79 15.14 -0.14
C GLN A 143 -7.06 16.47 -0.06
N LEU A 144 -7.72 17.54 -0.50
CA LEU A 144 -7.28 18.89 -0.22
C LEU A 144 -7.65 19.26 1.23
N ALA A 145 -6.66 19.66 2.01
CA ALA A 145 -6.84 20.22 3.35
C ALA A 145 -6.17 21.58 3.44
N TYR A 146 -6.78 22.52 4.20
CA TYR A 146 -6.27 23.89 4.30
C TYR A 146 -6.60 24.54 5.64
N ILE A 147 -5.81 25.55 6.04
CA ILE A 147 -6.04 26.35 7.25
C ILE A 147 -7.20 27.33 6.99
N LYS A 148 -8.34 27.12 7.67
CA LYS A 148 -9.59 27.85 7.44
C LYS A 148 -9.47 29.35 7.69
N THR A 149 -8.70 29.76 8.69
CA THR A 149 -8.52 31.17 9.05
C THR A 149 -7.83 31.99 7.96
N LYS A 150 -6.98 31.33 7.14
CA LYS A 150 -6.30 31.96 6.00
C LYS A 150 -7.21 32.11 4.78
N TYR A 151 -8.22 31.24 4.65
CA TYR A 151 -9.13 31.20 3.51
C TYR A 151 -10.59 31.13 3.99
N PRO A 152 -11.13 32.25 4.52
CA PRO A 152 -12.47 32.28 5.12
C PRO A 152 -13.59 31.90 4.13
N ASP A 153 -13.44 32.25 2.85
CA ASP A 153 -14.40 31.90 1.79
C ASP A 153 -14.29 30.42 1.37
N GLY A 154 -13.25 29.73 1.82
CA GLY A 154 -13.01 28.33 1.56
C GLY A 154 -12.36 28.02 0.20
N LEU A 155 -11.74 26.86 0.11
CA LEU A 155 -11.33 26.20 -1.13
C LEU A 155 -12.31 25.05 -1.39
N ASN A 156 -12.69 24.81 -2.65
CA ASN A 156 -13.69 23.82 -2.99
C ASN A 156 -13.19 22.78 -4.02
N SER A 157 -12.02 22.98 -4.61
CA SER A 157 -11.53 22.14 -5.70
C SER A 157 -10.01 22.17 -5.82
N TRP A 158 -9.45 21.26 -6.62
CA TRP A 158 -8.05 21.33 -7.01
C TRP A 158 -7.76 22.56 -7.89
N ALA A 159 -8.73 23.08 -8.64
CA ALA A 159 -8.57 24.33 -9.35
C ALA A 159 -8.32 25.52 -8.41
N ASP A 160 -9.00 25.57 -7.25
CA ASP A 160 -8.71 26.56 -6.22
C ASP A 160 -7.30 26.39 -5.65
N PHE A 161 -6.88 25.14 -5.40
CA PHE A 161 -5.51 24.85 -4.93
C PHE A 161 -4.44 25.32 -5.91
N PHE A 162 -4.69 25.28 -7.23
CA PHE A 162 -3.76 25.73 -8.27
C PHE A 162 -3.84 27.25 -8.54
N ASN A 163 -4.89 27.92 -8.09
CA ASN A 163 -5.07 29.36 -8.31
C ASN A 163 -4.30 30.17 -7.27
N VAL A 164 -3.01 30.40 -7.52
CA VAL A 164 -2.10 31.10 -6.60
C VAL A 164 -2.43 32.59 -6.45
N GLU A 165 -3.09 33.17 -7.43
CA GLU A 165 -3.50 34.60 -7.38
C GLU A 165 -4.66 34.81 -6.42
N LYS A 166 -5.68 33.94 -6.49
CA LYS A 166 -6.86 34.01 -5.63
C LYS A 166 -6.60 33.47 -4.24
N PHE A 167 -5.79 32.40 -4.16
CA PHE A 167 -5.46 31.70 -2.93
C PHE A 167 -3.95 31.66 -2.73
N PRO A 168 -3.30 32.80 -2.40
CA PRO A 168 -1.86 32.85 -2.15
C PRO A 168 -1.50 32.03 -0.91
N GLY A 169 -0.26 31.49 -0.85
CA GLY A 169 0.26 30.77 0.31
C GLY A 169 1.07 29.53 -0.07
N ASN A 170 1.73 28.97 0.92
CA ASN A 170 2.57 27.80 0.76
C ASN A 170 1.73 26.53 0.58
N ARG A 171 2.13 25.67 -0.35
CA ARG A 171 1.44 24.42 -0.68
C ARG A 171 2.32 23.22 -0.48
N SER A 172 1.68 22.05 -0.30
CA SER A 172 2.37 20.78 -0.28
C SER A 172 1.56 19.72 -1.04
N LEU A 173 2.25 18.86 -1.78
CA LEU A 173 1.67 17.73 -2.49
C LEU A 173 2.50 16.46 -2.22
N GLN A 174 1.88 15.32 -2.41
CA GLN A 174 2.56 14.03 -2.32
C GLN A 174 3.55 13.85 -3.48
N ARG A 175 4.71 13.27 -3.22
CA ARG A 175 5.60 12.78 -4.29
C ARG A 175 5.11 11.42 -4.80
N HIS A 176 3.99 11.44 -5.54
CA HIS A 176 3.36 10.25 -6.08
C HIS A 176 2.69 10.54 -7.43
N ALA A 177 3.32 10.06 -8.51
CA ALA A 177 2.96 10.42 -9.88
C ALA A 177 1.48 10.23 -10.20
N ALA A 178 0.91 9.02 -9.98
CA ALA A 178 -0.45 8.72 -10.40
C ALA A 178 -1.50 9.63 -9.75
N ARG A 179 -1.33 10.02 -8.47
CA ARG A 179 -2.29 10.90 -7.78
C ARG A 179 -2.09 12.35 -8.14
N VAL A 180 -0.84 12.81 -8.22
CA VAL A 180 -0.54 14.22 -8.50
C VAL A 180 -0.86 14.60 -9.93
N LEU A 181 -0.65 13.71 -10.90
CA LEU A 181 -1.06 13.96 -12.29
C LEU A 181 -2.59 14.01 -12.43
N ALA A 182 -3.34 13.18 -11.68
CA ALA A 182 -4.79 13.30 -11.59
C ALA A 182 -5.22 14.68 -11.06
N ILE A 183 -4.63 15.10 -9.94
CA ILE A 183 -4.87 16.42 -9.33
C ILE A 183 -4.59 17.54 -10.34
N ALA A 184 -3.49 17.48 -11.06
CA ALA A 184 -3.10 18.49 -12.04
C ALA A 184 -4.08 18.60 -13.21
N LEU A 185 -4.58 17.47 -13.70
CA LEU A 185 -5.58 17.42 -14.78
C LEU A 185 -6.94 17.96 -14.31
N LEU A 186 -7.37 17.58 -13.11
CA LEU A 186 -8.60 18.12 -12.51
C LEU A 186 -8.50 19.63 -12.29
N ALA A 187 -7.36 20.12 -11.81
CA ALA A 187 -7.09 21.53 -11.63
C ALA A 187 -7.11 22.31 -12.97
N ASP A 188 -6.69 21.69 -14.06
CA ASP A 188 -6.74 22.26 -15.41
C ASP A 188 -8.11 22.04 -16.11
N GLY A 189 -9.13 21.59 -15.37
CA GLY A 189 -10.51 21.48 -15.81
C GLY A 189 -10.84 20.25 -16.63
N VAL A 190 -10.03 19.18 -16.58
CA VAL A 190 -10.40 17.90 -17.17
C VAL A 190 -11.53 17.28 -16.35
N PRO A 191 -12.67 16.90 -16.96
CA PRO A 191 -13.76 16.23 -16.26
C PRO A 191 -13.29 14.89 -15.67
N ALA A 192 -13.80 14.53 -14.49
CA ALA A 192 -13.40 13.31 -13.79
C ALA A 192 -13.63 12.02 -14.60
N ASP A 193 -14.70 11.97 -15.41
CA ASP A 193 -15.04 10.85 -16.29
C ASP A 193 -14.17 10.77 -17.56
N GLN A 194 -13.38 11.81 -17.86
CA GLN A 194 -12.46 11.89 -18.99
C GLN A 194 -10.99 11.86 -18.56
N LEU A 195 -10.73 11.58 -17.30
CA LEU A 195 -9.39 11.67 -16.73
C LEU A 195 -8.43 10.59 -17.27
N PHE A 196 -8.95 9.41 -17.55
CA PHE A 196 -8.14 8.25 -17.91
C PHE A 196 -8.31 7.82 -19.39
N PRO A 197 -7.21 7.48 -20.11
CA PRO A 197 -5.79 7.59 -19.71
C PRO A 197 -5.37 9.05 -19.52
N TYR A 198 -4.30 9.30 -18.78
CA TYR A 198 -3.81 10.67 -18.54
C TYR A 198 -3.25 11.31 -19.82
N ASP A 199 -3.66 12.55 -20.09
CA ASP A 199 -2.91 13.44 -20.97
C ASP A 199 -1.68 13.96 -20.20
N LEU A 200 -0.56 13.26 -20.35
CA LEU A 200 0.66 13.54 -19.59
C LEU A 200 1.22 14.93 -19.89
N ASP A 201 1.20 15.37 -21.13
CA ASP A 201 1.73 16.68 -21.50
C ASP A 201 0.92 17.81 -20.88
N ARG A 202 -0.40 17.69 -20.90
CA ARG A 202 -1.31 18.61 -20.23
C ARG A 202 -1.14 18.61 -18.70
N ALA A 203 -0.98 17.42 -18.10
CA ALA A 203 -0.76 17.27 -16.67
C ALA A 203 0.53 17.98 -16.23
N PHE A 204 1.64 17.75 -16.93
CA PHE A 204 2.92 18.42 -16.62
C PHE A 204 2.88 19.91 -16.88
N ALA A 205 2.23 20.38 -17.96
CA ALA A 205 2.02 21.81 -18.20
C ALA A 205 1.20 22.49 -17.08
N SER A 206 0.24 21.78 -16.51
CA SER A 206 -0.48 22.24 -15.32
C SER A 206 0.42 22.27 -14.07
N LEU A 207 1.21 21.23 -13.85
CA LEU A 207 2.16 21.16 -12.73
C LEU A 207 3.25 22.23 -12.80
N ASP A 208 3.72 22.59 -13.98
CA ASP A 208 4.72 23.66 -14.15
C ASP A 208 4.23 25.00 -13.60
N LYS A 209 2.91 25.28 -13.69
CA LYS A 209 2.30 26.50 -13.18
C LYS A 209 2.35 26.58 -11.65
N ILE A 210 2.21 25.44 -10.95
CA ILE A 210 2.11 25.39 -9.49
C ILE A 210 3.43 25.02 -8.80
N LYS A 211 4.39 24.43 -9.54
CA LYS A 211 5.67 23.95 -8.97
C LYS A 211 6.39 24.97 -8.10
N PRO A 212 6.49 26.26 -8.47
CA PRO A 212 7.17 27.28 -7.66
C PRO A 212 6.53 27.50 -6.28
N ASP A 213 5.23 27.21 -6.16
CA ASP A 213 4.42 27.45 -4.95
C ASP A 213 4.29 26.19 -4.08
N VAL A 214 4.73 25.03 -4.58
CA VAL A 214 4.78 23.77 -3.80
C VAL A 214 6.08 23.73 -3.00
N ARG A 215 5.97 24.11 -1.73
CA ARG A 215 7.10 24.18 -0.82
C ARG A 215 7.69 22.80 -0.47
N VAL A 216 6.83 21.78 -0.33
CA VAL A 216 7.22 20.42 0.08
C VAL A 216 6.53 19.37 -0.79
N TRP A 217 7.34 18.51 -1.40
CA TRP A 217 6.92 17.27 -2.04
C TRP A 217 7.11 16.13 -1.04
N TRP A 218 6.08 15.87 -0.23
CA TRP A 218 6.18 14.93 0.87
C TRP A 218 6.14 13.46 0.41
N THR A 219 6.80 12.59 1.19
CA THR A 219 6.86 11.14 0.94
C THR A 219 6.28 10.32 2.08
N ALA A 220 6.02 10.93 3.23
CA ALA A 220 5.49 10.28 4.42
C ALA A 220 4.32 11.09 4.99
N GLY A 221 3.19 10.41 5.25
CA GLY A 221 1.97 11.02 5.77
C GLY A 221 2.19 11.82 7.08
N PRO A 222 2.87 11.26 8.10
CA PRO A 222 3.17 12.02 9.32
C PRO A 222 3.93 13.32 9.10
N GLN A 223 4.86 13.36 8.13
CA GLN A 223 5.55 14.60 7.74
C GLN A 223 4.53 15.59 7.14
N ALA A 224 3.71 15.14 6.20
CA ALA A 224 2.72 15.98 5.54
C ALA A 224 1.71 16.57 6.53
N ARG A 225 1.25 15.76 7.47
CA ARG A 225 0.39 16.20 8.57
C ARG A 225 1.06 17.28 9.41
N GLN A 226 2.33 17.06 9.80
CA GLN A 226 3.05 17.98 10.68
C GLN A 226 3.23 19.36 10.06
N ILE A 227 3.66 19.44 8.79
CA ILE A 227 3.89 20.73 8.11
C ILE A 227 2.62 21.56 7.95
N LEU A 228 1.44 20.92 7.79
CA LEU A 228 0.16 21.64 7.79
C LEU A 228 -0.25 22.04 9.20
N THR A 229 -0.08 21.16 10.20
CA THR A 229 -0.44 21.43 11.60
C THR A 229 0.39 22.58 12.18
N ASP A 230 1.67 22.69 11.82
CA ASP A 230 2.58 23.73 12.28
C ASP A 230 2.45 25.05 11.47
N GLY A 231 1.64 25.05 10.39
CA GLY A 231 1.47 26.19 9.52
C GLY A 231 2.67 26.51 8.63
N GLU A 232 3.58 25.56 8.40
CA GLU A 232 4.66 25.70 7.41
C GLU A 232 4.08 25.77 5.98
N VAL A 233 2.97 25.08 5.76
CA VAL A 233 2.14 25.22 4.55
C VAL A 233 0.72 25.61 4.95
N ASP A 234 0.04 26.29 4.03
CA ASP A 234 -1.30 26.81 4.25
C ASP A 234 -2.39 25.86 3.73
N MET A 235 -2.03 25.06 2.78
CA MET A 235 -2.86 24.02 2.17
C MET A 235 -2.01 22.85 1.68
N ALA A 236 -2.60 21.64 1.68
CA ALA A 236 -1.90 20.44 1.28
C ALA A 236 -2.84 19.37 0.65
N GLY A 237 -2.31 18.59 -0.30
CA GLY A 237 -2.91 17.33 -0.67
C GLY A 237 -2.42 16.26 0.30
N LEU A 238 -3.30 15.73 1.15
CA LEU A 238 -2.99 14.78 2.22
C LEU A 238 -3.77 13.48 2.06
N TRP A 239 -3.25 12.40 2.63
CA TRP A 239 -4.09 11.23 2.89
C TRP A 239 -5.20 11.57 3.88
N ASP A 240 -6.33 10.90 3.76
CA ASP A 240 -7.52 11.08 4.61
C ASP A 240 -7.21 10.95 6.11
N SER A 241 -6.46 9.93 6.53
CA SER A 241 -6.03 9.75 7.92
C SER A 241 -5.13 10.90 8.41
N ASP A 242 -4.24 11.42 7.56
CA ASP A 242 -3.38 12.53 7.90
C ASP A 242 -4.12 13.87 7.91
N ALA A 243 -5.07 14.07 7.01
CA ALA A 243 -5.95 15.23 7.00
C ALA A 243 -6.82 15.28 8.25
N ALA A 244 -7.43 14.15 8.62
CA ALA A 244 -8.21 14.01 9.86
C ALA A 244 -7.33 14.22 11.10
N GLY A 245 -6.11 13.67 11.09
CA GLY A 245 -5.13 13.86 12.15
C GLY A 245 -4.70 15.31 12.30
N ALA A 246 -4.46 16.02 11.18
CA ALA A 246 -4.14 17.46 11.18
C ALA A 246 -5.30 18.28 11.74
N LYS A 247 -6.52 18.01 11.29
CA LYS A 247 -7.75 18.69 11.79
C LYS A 247 -7.92 18.54 13.30
N LYS A 248 -7.52 17.38 13.86
CA LYS A 248 -7.61 17.10 15.30
C LYS A 248 -6.50 17.76 16.12
N ALA A 249 -5.28 17.82 15.57
CA ALA A 249 -4.07 18.22 16.29
C ALA A 249 -3.74 19.72 16.16
N SER A 250 -4.17 20.36 15.08
CA SER A 250 -3.84 21.78 14.82
C SER A 250 -4.52 22.73 15.79
N ALA A 251 -3.80 23.78 16.18
CA ALA A 251 -4.35 24.90 16.91
C ALA A 251 -5.25 25.78 16.04
N GLU A 252 -4.98 25.84 14.73
CA GLU A 252 -5.80 26.53 13.74
C GLU A 252 -6.85 25.57 13.16
N PRO A 253 -8.08 26.02 12.87
CA PRO A 253 -9.10 25.16 12.25
C PRO A 253 -8.68 24.75 10.85
N ILE A 254 -8.62 23.44 10.62
CA ILE A 254 -8.35 22.83 9.30
C ILE A 254 -9.67 22.36 8.69
N GLU A 255 -9.91 22.73 7.45
CA GLU A 255 -10.99 22.21 6.61
C GLU A 255 -10.47 21.19 5.60
N ILE A 256 -11.31 20.19 5.32
CA ILE A 256 -11.05 19.10 4.38
C ILE A 256 -12.07 19.18 3.25
N VAL A 257 -11.60 19.17 2.01
CA VAL A 257 -12.45 19.20 0.81
C VAL A 257 -12.66 17.78 0.32
N TRP A 258 -13.92 17.38 0.21
CA TRP A 258 -14.31 16.05 -0.26
C TRP A 258 -14.50 15.97 -1.77
N ASP A 259 -14.81 17.12 -2.41
CA ASP A 259 -14.99 17.16 -3.86
C ASP A 259 -13.69 16.85 -4.58
N GLN A 260 -13.77 15.96 -5.56
CA GLN A 260 -12.62 15.50 -6.35
C GLN A 260 -11.50 14.86 -5.51
N ALA A 261 -11.79 14.35 -4.31
CA ALA A 261 -10.84 13.53 -3.57
C ALA A 261 -10.40 12.34 -4.45
N ILE A 262 -9.09 12.10 -4.52
CA ILE A 262 -8.56 10.98 -5.32
C ILE A 262 -8.60 9.72 -4.44
N VAL A 263 -9.54 8.83 -4.73
CA VAL A 263 -9.71 7.58 -3.99
C VAL A 263 -8.97 6.45 -4.67
N ASP A 264 -8.12 5.78 -3.92
CA ASP A 264 -7.47 4.53 -4.29
C ASP A 264 -8.04 3.38 -3.46
N GLN A 265 -7.93 2.15 -3.93
CA GLN A 265 -8.42 0.97 -3.26
C GLN A 265 -7.26 0.05 -2.89
N ALA A 266 -7.27 -0.44 -1.67
CA ALA A 266 -6.33 -1.47 -1.25
C ALA A 266 -6.95 -2.85 -1.49
N CYS A 267 -6.24 -3.67 -2.26
CA CYS A 267 -6.68 -4.98 -2.67
C CYS A 267 -5.77 -6.07 -2.08
N TRP A 268 -6.35 -7.05 -1.44
CA TRP A 268 -5.64 -8.26 -1.05
C TRP A 268 -5.44 -9.17 -2.25
N ILE A 269 -4.21 -9.61 -2.46
CA ILE A 269 -3.82 -10.51 -3.55
C ILE A 269 -3.12 -11.74 -3.00
N VAL A 270 -3.18 -12.84 -3.74
CA VAL A 270 -2.41 -14.05 -3.48
C VAL A 270 -1.25 -14.12 -4.48
N ALA A 271 -0.04 -14.36 -3.99
CA ALA A 271 1.14 -14.45 -4.85
C ALA A 271 1.06 -15.68 -5.76
N LYS A 272 1.38 -15.49 -7.05
CA LYS A 272 1.37 -16.56 -8.06
C LYS A 272 2.33 -17.67 -7.66
N ASP A 273 1.86 -18.92 -7.80
CA ASP A 273 2.61 -20.14 -7.50
C ASP A 273 3.10 -20.24 -6.03
N SER A 274 2.51 -19.47 -5.09
CA SER A 274 2.79 -19.62 -3.67
C SER A 274 2.48 -21.05 -3.20
N PRO A 275 3.35 -21.68 -2.41
CA PRO A 275 3.12 -23.03 -1.89
C PRO A 275 1.94 -23.13 -0.91
N ARG A 276 1.44 -21.96 -0.42
CA ARG A 276 0.29 -21.83 0.51
C ARG A 276 -0.84 -21.03 -0.09
N ALA A 277 -0.95 -20.95 -1.43
CA ALA A 277 -1.97 -20.17 -2.13
C ALA A 277 -3.40 -20.57 -1.69
N GLU A 278 -3.66 -21.86 -1.43
CA GLU A 278 -4.96 -22.32 -0.94
C GLU A 278 -5.36 -21.65 0.39
N ASN A 279 -4.44 -21.56 1.35
CA ASN A 279 -4.67 -20.84 2.60
C ASN A 279 -4.82 -19.34 2.37
N GLY A 280 -4.08 -18.79 1.39
CA GLY A 280 -4.24 -17.38 0.95
C GLY A 280 -5.66 -17.10 0.46
N PHE A 281 -6.23 -17.95 -0.37
CA PHE A 281 -7.61 -17.81 -0.83
C PHE A 281 -8.64 -17.96 0.29
N LYS A 282 -8.40 -18.87 1.26
CA LYS A 282 -9.25 -18.97 2.46
C LYS A 282 -9.26 -17.65 3.23
N LEU A 283 -8.10 -17.00 3.41
CA LEU A 283 -8.00 -15.70 4.06
C LEU A 283 -8.74 -14.62 3.27
N VAL A 284 -8.52 -14.52 1.95
CA VAL A 284 -9.18 -13.54 1.09
C VAL A 284 -10.71 -13.67 1.17
N ASN A 285 -11.25 -14.90 1.07
CA ASN A 285 -12.69 -15.15 1.20
C ASN A 285 -13.22 -14.77 2.60
N HIS A 286 -12.47 -15.11 3.64
CA HIS A 286 -12.86 -14.78 5.02
C HIS A 286 -12.92 -13.25 5.21
N ILE A 287 -11.89 -12.52 4.76
CA ILE A 287 -11.88 -11.05 4.85
C ILE A 287 -13.06 -10.45 4.08
N GLY A 288 -13.30 -10.90 2.85
CA GLY A 288 -14.39 -10.40 2.01
C GLY A 288 -15.78 -10.59 2.61
N GLN A 289 -15.99 -11.65 3.39
CA GLN A 289 -17.26 -11.96 4.03
C GLN A 289 -17.39 -11.36 5.44
N ASN A 290 -16.32 -10.82 6.02
CA ASN A 290 -16.29 -10.25 7.38
C ASN A 290 -16.56 -8.74 7.36
N ALA A 291 -17.81 -8.35 7.09
CA ALA A 291 -18.21 -6.94 7.02
C ALA A 291 -17.98 -6.20 8.35
N GLU A 292 -18.24 -6.84 9.50
CA GLU A 292 -18.02 -6.27 10.81
C GLU A 292 -16.53 -6.07 11.13
N GLY A 293 -15.70 -7.06 10.79
CA GLY A 293 -14.24 -6.96 10.95
C GLY A 293 -13.65 -5.84 10.09
N LEU A 294 -14.09 -5.72 8.83
CA LEU A 294 -13.72 -4.62 7.94
C LEU A 294 -14.13 -3.26 8.51
N ALA A 295 -15.34 -3.14 9.06
CA ALA A 295 -15.80 -1.92 9.71
C ALA A 295 -14.89 -1.52 10.87
N LYS A 296 -14.60 -2.44 11.78
CA LYS A 296 -13.74 -2.20 12.95
C LYS A 296 -12.30 -1.84 12.53
N PHE A 297 -11.78 -2.52 11.51
CA PHE A 297 -10.47 -2.19 10.94
C PHE A 297 -10.47 -0.77 10.37
N CYS A 298 -11.47 -0.40 9.55
CA CYS A 298 -11.54 0.92 8.94
C CYS A 298 -11.72 2.05 9.96
N ILE A 299 -12.48 1.82 11.05
CA ILE A 299 -12.58 2.78 12.17
C ILE A 299 -11.22 3.01 12.83
N ALA A 300 -10.47 1.92 13.10
CA ALA A 300 -9.19 2.00 13.78
C ALA A 300 -8.10 2.65 12.94
N ASP A 301 -8.11 2.41 11.64
CA ASP A 301 -7.10 2.88 10.68
C ASP A 301 -7.52 4.17 9.96
N GLN A 302 -8.72 4.70 10.25
CA GLN A 302 -9.28 5.95 9.69
C GLN A 302 -9.37 5.97 8.16
N ASN A 303 -9.56 4.81 7.51
CA ASN A 303 -9.89 4.69 6.09
C ASN A 303 -11.35 4.25 5.90
N GLY A 304 -11.80 4.00 4.69
CA GLY A 304 -13.21 3.67 4.43
C GLY A 304 -13.40 2.25 3.89
N PRO A 305 -14.40 1.48 4.37
CA PRO A 305 -14.66 0.16 3.83
C PRO A 305 -15.18 0.23 2.40
N MET A 306 -14.74 -0.70 1.53
CA MET A 306 -15.30 -0.90 0.20
C MET A 306 -16.52 -1.83 0.21
N ASN A 307 -16.69 -2.62 1.28
CA ASN A 307 -17.89 -3.43 1.47
C ASN A 307 -19.03 -2.55 2.00
N PRO A 308 -20.12 -2.32 1.23
CA PRO A 308 -21.22 -1.45 1.68
C PRO A 308 -21.88 -1.92 2.97
N LYS A 309 -21.91 -3.24 3.24
CA LYS A 309 -22.48 -3.79 4.47
C LYS A 309 -21.67 -3.45 5.71
N SER A 310 -20.41 -3.05 5.56
CA SER A 310 -19.60 -2.63 6.70
C SER A 310 -20.12 -1.35 7.34
N PHE A 311 -20.81 -0.48 6.59
CA PHE A 311 -21.42 0.72 7.13
C PHE A 311 -22.53 0.45 8.15
N ASP A 312 -23.17 -0.75 8.13
CA ASP A 312 -24.15 -1.15 9.14
C ASP A 312 -23.53 -1.30 10.55
N PHE A 313 -22.20 -1.42 10.63
CA PHE A 313 -21.42 -1.57 11.87
C PHE A 313 -20.65 -0.31 12.26
N ILE A 314 -20.79 0.80 11.53
CA ILE A 314 -20.06 2.06 11.76
C ILE A 314 -21.05 3.12 12.26
N PRO A 315 -20.77 3.79 13.40
CA PRO A 315 -21.58 4.92 13.83
C PRO A 315 -21.65 5.99 12.73
N GLU A 316 -22.83 6.59 12.52
CA GLU A 316 -23.08 7.49 11.40
C GLU A 316 -22.16 8.73 11.38
N ASP A 317 -21.85 9.27 12.55
CA ASP A 317 -20.93 10.40 12.71
C ASP A 317 -19.50 10.04 12.33
N VAL A 318 -19.07 8.79 12.58
CA VAL A 318 -17.77 8.25 12.13
C VAL A 318 -17.80 7.96 10.63
N ALA A 319 -18.88 7.33 10.13
CA ALA A 319 -19.03 7.01 8.70
C ALA A 319 -18.90 8.26 7.82
N LYS A 320 -19.48 9.38 8.24
CA LYS A 320 -19.39 10.70 7.56
C LYS A 320 -17.99 11.30 7.53
N THR A 321 -17.04 10.72 8.23
CA THR A 321 -15.62 11.14 8.15
C THR A 321 -14.78 10.25 7.22
N MET A 322 -15.37 9.20 6.64
CA MET A 322 -14.65 8.21 5.82
C MET A 322 -14.68 8.56 4.32
N PRO A 323 -13.59 8.30 3.59
CA PRO A 323 -13.50 8.62 2.16
C PRO A 323 -14.49 7.84 1.28
N THR A 324 -14.90 6.65 1.71
CA THR A 324 -15.84 5.80 0.98
C THR A 324 -17.30 5.97 1.45
N TYR A 325 -17.59 6.94 2.32
CA TYR A 325 -18.96 7.29 2.64
C TYR A 325 -19.72 7.62 1.34
N PRO A 326 -20.96 7.16 1.14
CA PRO A 326 -21.64 7.26 -0.15
C PRO A 326 -21.64 8.65 -0.76
N ASP A 327 -21.90 9.70 0.03
CA ASP A 327 -21.92 11.09 -0.47
C ASP A 327 -20.52 11.59 -0.86
N HIS A 328 -19.46 11.13 -0.19
CA HIS A 328 -18.08 11.47 -0.54
C HIS A 328 -17.64 10.72 -1.80
N LEU A 329 -17.92 9.42 -1.84
CA LEU A 329 -17.56 8.56 -2.96
C LEU A 329 -18.22 9.00 -4.27
N ALA A 330 -19.47 9.50 -4.20
CA ALA A 330 -20.20 10.04 -5.35
C ALA A 330 -19.53 11.28 -5.98
N ARG A 331 -18.69 12.00 -5.23
CA ARG A 331 -17.98 13.22 -5.66
C ARG A 331 -16.47 13.01 -5.84
N ALA A 332 -15.99 11.82 -5.46
CA ALA A 332 -14.59 11.44 -5.56
C ALA A 332 -14.22 11.01 -6.98
N VAL A 333 -12.93 10.97 -7.24
CA VAL A 333 -12.33 10.37 -8.44
C VAL A 333 -11.67 9.06 -8.05
N MET A 334 -12.23 7.95 -8.51
CA MET A 334 -11.63 6.63 -8.32
C MET A 334 -10.45 6.44 -9.26
N LEU A 335 -9.29 6.08 -8.74
CA LEU A 335 -8.16 5.68 -9.58
C LEU A 335 -8.49 4.40 -10.34
N ASP A 336 -8.22 4.43 -11.65
CA ASP A 336 -8.38 3.27 -12.53
C ASP A 336 -7.01 2.70 -12.89
N GLY A 337 -6.56 1.73 -12.08
CA GLY A 337 -5.26 1.08 -12.28
C GLY A 337 -5.14 0.41 -13.65
N GLY A 338 -6.23 -0.17 -14.19
CA GLY A 338 -6.23 -0.81 -15.50
C GLY A 338 -5.93 0.17 -16.64
N LYS A 339 -6.53 1.35 -16.59
CA LYS A 339 -6.26 2.42 -17.56
C LYS A 339 -4.91 3.10 -17.36
N LEU A 340 -4.40 3.10 -16.13
CA LEU A 340 -3.07 3.68 -15.82
C LEU A 340 -1.91 2.75 -16.17
N THR A 341 -2.10 1.44 -16.09
CA THR A 341 -1.02 0.45 -16.29
C THR A 341 -0.20 0.67 -17.57
N PRO A 342 -0.79 0.96 -18.75
CA PRO A 342 -0.02 1.20 -19.97
C PRO A 342 0.93 2.41 -19.90
N GLN A 343 0.61 3.38 -19.03
CA GLN A 343 1.37 4.63 -18.88
C GLN A 343 2.21 4.67 -17.59
N LEU A 344 2.10 3.66 -16.71
CA LEU A 344 2.59 3.74 -15.32
C LEU A 344 4.11 3.94 -15.26
N GLU A 345 4.87 3.28 -16.11
CA GLU A 345 6.33 3.43 -16.18
C GLU A 345 6.71 4.84 -16.68
N GLU A 346 6.07 5.29 -17.76
CA GLU A 346 6.32 6.61 -18.34
C GLU A 346 5.95 7.72 -17.35
N LEU A 347 4.73 7.70 -16.81
CA LEU A 347 4.29 8.75 -15.89
C LEU A 347 5.15 8.81 -14.62
N THR A 348 5.59 7.66 -14.10
CA THR A 348 6.46 7.61 -12.92
C THR A 348 7.84 8.18 -13.23
N SER A 349 8.47 7.72 -14.31
CA SER A 349 9.80 8.19 -14.74
C SER A 349 9.82 9.68 -15.05
N ARG A 350 8.81 10.18 -15.79
CA ARG A 350 8.68 11.61 -16.10
C ARG A 350 8.48 12.44 -14.83
N PHE A 351 7.62 11.96 -13.92
CA PHE A 351 7.33 12.68 -12.66
C PHE A 351 8.56 12.76 -11.76
N GLU A 352 9.29 11.66 -11.57
CA GLU A 352 10.51 11.65 -10.76
C GLU A 352 11.59 12.57 -11.35
N SER A 353 11.75 12.57 -12.67
CA SER A 353 12.66 13.49 -13.35
C SER A 353 12.22 14.94 -13.18
N TRP A 354 10.91 15.20 -13.32
CA TRP A 354 10.34 16.54 -13.23
C TRP A 354 10.43 17.10 -11.79
N VAL A 355 10.16 16.30 -10.75
CA VAL A 355 10.27 16.73 -9.35
C VAL A 355 11.72 16.97 -8.94
N GLY A 356 12.67 16.22 -9.50
CA GLY A 356 14.09 16.32 -9.20
C GLY A 356 14.80 17.54 -9.81
N LEU A 357 14.16 18.23 -10.76
CA LEU A 357 14.63 19.46 -11.40
C LEU A 357 14.21 20.68 -10.57
#